data_38363e0ee36f0d5a2892d8c5983da657
#
_entry.id   38363e0ee36f0d5a2892d8c5983da657
#
_cell.length_a   1.000
_cell.length_b   1.000
_cell.length_c   1.000
_cell.angle_alpha   90.00
_cell.angle_beta   90.00
_cell.angle_gamma   90.00
#
_symmetry.space_group_name_H-M   'P 1'
#
loop_
_entity.id
_entity.type
_entity.pdbx_description
1 polymer ?
#
loop_
_entity_poly.entity_id
_entity_poly.type
_entity_poly.pdbx_seq_one_letter_code
_entity_poly.pdbx_strand_id
1 'polypeptide(L)'
;MAPKKGATFTCSACGAAYTKWAGKCDACGAWNSIVEEAPLGAGPKPTSKGRTIPLTDLATEEAPPPRASSGIGELDRVLGGGLVPASAILVGGDPGIGKSTLLLQAAASFARRGLKCMYISGEEAAAQVRMRAQRLGLTESPVILGTDTNLRDILTTLDAERPGLAIIDSIQTMWLDNVESAPGSVSQVRASAHELVSFAKRRGVAVVIVGHVTKEGAIAGPRVLEHMVDTVLYFEGERGHQFRILRAVKNRFGPADEIGVFEMTGDGLAEVLNPSALFLSDRESASPGSAVFAGIEGTRPVLTEIQALVAPSNLGTPRRTVVGLDSGRLSTILAVLEARCGIPFTGLDVFLNVAGGMRVSEPAADLAVAAALLSAREDVAIPPDMVLFGEISLSGALRPVGQTENRLKEAAKLGFSQAVLPSRSKAGQSEGMRLRQMPDLTAFVGDMFGAG
;
A
#
# COMPACT_ATOMS: atom_id res chain seq x y z
N MET A 1 8.81 -10.31 -52.18
CA MET A 1 9.46 -10.03 -50.88
C MET A 1 8.40 -9.49 -49.93
N ALA A 2 7.97 -10.26 -48.92
CA ALA A 2 7.05 -9.82 -47.93
C ALA A 2 7.72 -8.77 -47.01
N PRO A 3 7.03 -7.70 -46.55
CA PRO A 3 7.63 -6.70 -45.68
C PRO A 3 8.00 -7.37 -44.35
N LYS A 4 9.25 -7.16 -43.88
CA LYS A 4 9.68 -7.53 -42.53
C LYS A 4 8.72 -6.89 -41.53
N LYS A 5 8.07 -7.71 -40.68
CA LYS A 5 7.28 -7.22 -39.53
C LYS A 5 8.20 -6.35 -38.71
N GLY A 6 7.84 -5.08 -38.55
CA GLY A 6 8.63 -4.09 -37.84
C GLY A 6 8.80 -4.49 -36.36
N ALA A 7 10.00 -4.23 -35.84
CA ALA A 7 10.27 -4.36 -34.42
C ALA A 7 9.27 -3.54 -33.61
N THR A 8 8.74 -4.10 -32.55
CA THR A 8 7.87 -3.40 -31.59
C THR A 8 8.74 -2.96 -30.41
N PHE A 9 8.63 -1.71 -30.02
CA PHE A 9 9.36 -1.16 -28.88
C PHE A 9 8.39 -0.99 -27.73
N THR A 10 8.79 -1.35 -26.52
CA THR A 10 7.93 -1.26 -25.34
C THR A 10 8.67 -0.57 -24.21
N CYS A 11 7.98 0.31 -23.51
CA CYS A 11 8.54 0.95 -22.32
C CYS A 11 8.63 -0.05 -21.16
N SER A 12 9.83 -0.30 -20.63
CA SER A 12 10.07 -1.21 -19.51
C SER A 12 9.45 -0.72 -18.19
N ALA A 13 9.15 0.59 -18.08
CA ALA A 13 8.55 1.17 -16.87
C ALA A 13 7.02 1.10 -16.86
N CYS A 14 6.33 1.32 -18.01
CA CYS A 14 4.86 1.41 -18.03
C CYS A 14 4.19 0.49 -19.06
N GLY A 15 4.96 -0.21 -19.92
CA GLY A 15 4.42 -1.11 -20.93
C GLY A 15 3.82 -0.42 -22.16
N ALA A 16 3.94 0.89 -22.32
CA ALA A 16 3.48 1.60 -23.50
C ALA A 16 4.23 1.13 -24.75
N ALA A 17 3.48 0.78 -25.82
CA ALA A 17 4.06 0.28 -27.06
C ALA A 17 4.35 1.41 -28.05
N TYR A 18 5.49 1.31 -28.74
CA TYR A 18 5.97 2.27 -29.72
C TYR A 18 6.36 1.56 -31.01
N THR A 19 6.22 2.23 -32.13
CA THR A 19 6.66 1.74 -33.44
C THR A 19 8.14 2.04 -33.73
N LYS A 20 8.76 2.90 -32.90
CA LYS A 20 10.17 3.32 -33.01
C LYS A 20 10.74 3.52 -31.62
N TRP A 21 12.03 3.34 -31.48
CA TRP A 21 12.77 3.70 -30.28
C TRP A 21 12.69 5.22 -30.03
N ALA A 22 12.47 5.61 -28.79
CA ALA A 22 12.55 6.99 -28.32
C ALA A 22 13.31 7.04 -26.99
N GLY A 23 14.06 8.11 -26.74
CA GLY A 23 14.85 8.26 -25.51
C GLY A 23 14.02 8.51 -24.27
N LYS A 24 12.75 8.94 -24.43
CA LYS A 24 11.81 9.21 -23.34
C LYS A 24 10.46 8.58 -23.66
N CYS A 25 9.81 7.99 -22.67
CA CYS A 25 8.46 7.47 -22.81
C CYS A 25 7.44 8.60 -22.67
N ASP A 26 6.59 8.80 -23.68
CA ASP A 26 5.56 9.85 -23.67
C ASP A 26 4.41 9.53 -22.69
N ALA A 27 4.22 8.24 -22.35
CA ALA A 27 3.15 7.82 -21.47
C ALA A 27 3.46 7.99 -19.98
N CYS A 28 4.73 7.74 -19.55
CA CYS A 28 5.12 7.80 -18.15
C CYS A 28 6.30 8.75 -17.86
N GLY A 29 6.90 9.35 -18.91
CA GLY A 29 8.02 10.29 -18.77
C GLY A 29 9.38 9.65 -18.48
N ALA A 30 9.47 8.33 -18.33
CA ALA A 30 10.73 7.64 -18.02
C ALA A 30 11.74 7.75 -19.17
N TRP A 31 13.00 8.04 -18.85
CA TRP A 31 14.10 8.12 -19.82
C TRP A 31 14.78 6.77 -20.01
N ASN A 32 15.23 6.48 -21.23
CA ASN A 32 15.95 5.26 -21.61
C ASN A 32 15.23 3.96 -21.22
N SER A 33 13.90 4.02 -21.16
CA SER A 33 13.04 2.91 -20.76
C SER A 33 12.40 2.17 -21.95
N ILE A 34 12.60 2.66 -23.18
CA ILE A 34 12.02 2.04 -24.37
C ILE A 34 13.02 1.02 -24.92
N VAL A 35 12.65 -0.24 -24.87
CA VAL A 35 13.45 -1.39 -25.34
C VAL A 35 12.78 -2.05 -26.53
N GLU A 36 13.61 -2.61 -27.45
CA GLU A 36 13.10 -3.40 -28.56
C GLU A 36 12.64 -4.75 -28.05
N GLU A 37 11.36 -5.08 -28.29
CA GLU A 37 10.81 -6.39 -27.99
C GLU A 37 10.51 -7.14 -29.30
N ALA A 38 10.84 -8.44 -29.31
CA ALA A 38 10.38 -9.32 -30.35
C ALA A 38 8.84 -9.32 -30.39
N PRO A 39 8.20 -9.33 -31.56
CA PRO A 39 6.73 -9.37 -31.63
C PRO A 39 6.23 -10.59 -30.86
N LEU A 40 5.28 -10.36 -29.93
CA LEU A 40 4.56 -11.43 -29.26
C LEU A 40 4.11 -12.44 -30.29
N GLY A 41 4.54 -13.70 -30.15
CA GLY A 41 4.12 -14.79 -31.03
C GLY A 41 2.61 -14.76 -31.19
N ALA A 42 2.12 -15.07 -32.39
CA ALA A 42 0.72 -14.99 -32.74
C ALA A 42 -0.14 -15.51 -31.59
N GLY A 43 -1.13 -14.72 -31.16
CA GLY A 43 -2.10 -15.10 -30.12
C GLY A 43 -2.72 -16.48 -30.37
N PRO A 44 -3.57 -16.99 -29.45
CA PRO A 44 -4.10 -18.35 -29.56
C PRO A 44 -4.59 -18.59 -30.99
N LYS A 45 -4.12 -19.70 -31.62
CA LYS A 45 -4.49 -20.05 -32.98
C LYS A 45 -6.02 -20.06 -33.07
N PRO A 46 -6.63 -19.34 -34.03
CA PRO A 46 -8.07 -19.32 -34.17
C PRO A 46 -8.55 -20.76 -34.39
N THR A 47 -9.38 -21.25 -33.48
CA THR A 47 -10.13 -22.50 -33.70
C THR A 47 -11.22 -22.18 -34.72
N SER A 48 -11.42 -23.06 -35.69
CA SER A 48 -12.35 -22.85 -36.81
C SER A 48 -13.83 -22.69 -36.41
N LYS A 49 -14.17 -23.01 -35.15
CA LYS A 49 -15.53 -22.80 -34.59
C LYS A 49 -15.40 -22.40 -33.12
N GLY A 50 -16.10 -21.34 -32.70
CA GLY A 50 -16.30 -21.03 -31.29
C GLY A 50 -17.10 -22.12 -30.58
N ARG A 51 -16.95 -22.23 -29.27
CA ARG A 51 -17.78 -23.09 -28.40
C ARG A 51 -18.75 -22.23 -27.60
N THR A 52 -19.93 -22.74 -27.31
CA THR A 52 -20.85 -22.13 -26.36
C THR A 52 -20.25 -22.15 -24.97
N ILE A 53 -20.45 -21.06 -24.22
CA ILE A 53 -20.07 -20.96 -22.80
C ILE A 53 -21.31 -21.22 -21.93
N PRO A 54 -21.18 -21.83 -20.74
CA PRO A 54 -22.26 -21.91 -19.80
C PRO A 54 -22.64 -20.51 -19.31
N LEU A 55 -23.93 -20.23 -19.30
CA LEU A 55 -24.48 -18.99 -18.76
C LEU A 55 -25.19 -19.32 -17.45
N THR A 56 -24.99 -18.46 -16.42
CA THR A 56 -25.68 -18.55 -15.14
C THR A 56 -26.51 -17.29 -14.94
N ASP A 57 -27.68 -17.44 -14.32
CA ASP A 57 -28.51 -16.31 -13.94
C ASP A 57 -27.92 -15.61 -12.70
N LEU A 58 -27.89 -14.27 -12.70
CA LEU A 58 -27.47 -13.47 -11.55
C LEU A 58 -28.39 -13.65 -10.33
N ALA A 59 -29.66 -14.03 -10.57
CA ALA A 59 -30.62 -14.29 -9.51
C ALA A 59 -30.42 -15.65 -8.82
N THR A 60 -29.52 -16.52 -9.32
CA THR A 60 -29.19 -17.77 -8.66
C THR A 60 -28.42 -17.47 -7.39
N GLU A 61 -29.01 -17.71 -6.22
CA GLU A 61 -28.38 -17.58 -4.90
C GLU A 61 -27.34 -18.71 -4.71
N GLU A 62 -26.19 -18.59 -5.31
CA GLU A 62 -25.02 -19.37 -4.90
C GLU A 62 -24.33 -18.62 -3.76
N ALA A 63 -24.24 -19.24 -2.60
CA ALA A 63 -23.46 -18.68 -1.48
C ALA A 63 -22.02 -18.43 -1.95
N PRO A 64 -21.46 -17.25 -1.71
CA PRO A 64 -20.07 -16.99 -2.07
C PRO A 64 -19.17 -18.04 -1.42
N PRO A 65 -18.13 -18.54 -2.12
CA PRO A 65 -17.24 -19.54 -1.57
C PRO A 65 -16.63 -19.03 -0.24
N PRO A 66 -16.57 -19.88 0.80
CA PRO A 66 -16.07 -19.48 2.09
C PRO A 66 -14.62 -19.02 1.97
N ARG A 67 -14.26 -17.89 2.60
CA ARG A 67 -12.90 -17.38 2.66
C ARG A 67 -12.08 -18.24 3.62
N ALA A 68 -10.86 -18.58 3.23
CA ALA A 68 -9.93 -19.22 4.12
C ALA A 68 -9.21 -18.15 4.97
N SER A 69 -9.34 -18.25 6.30
CA SER A 69 -8.57 -17.38 7.20
C SER A 69 -7.13 -17.86 7.29
N SER A 70 -6.19 -16.93 7.16
CA SER A 70 -4.77 -17.21 7.39
C SER A 70 -4.47 -17.42 8.88
N GLY A 71 -5.31 -16.86 9.77
CA GLY A 71 -5.04 -16.74 11.20
C GLY A 71 -3.99 -15.68 11.54
N ILE A 72 -3.59 -14.88 10.56
CA ILE A 72 -2.83 -13.64 10.71
C ILE A 72 -3.84 -12.51 10.45
N GLY A 73 -4.35 -11.88 11.51
CA GLY A 73 -5.49 -10.97 11.43
C GLY A 73 -5.19 -9.74 10.57
N GLU A 74 -3.97 -9.23 10.64
CA GLU A 74 -3.52 -8.09 9.83
C GLU A 74 -3.41 -8.45 8.33
N LEU A 75 -3.09 -9.70 7.99
CA LEU A 75 -3.13 -10.19 6.61
C LEU A 75 -4.58 -10.42 6.15
N ASP A 76 -5.40 -11.07 6.97
CA ASP A 76 -6.80 -11.32 6.65
C ASP A 76 -7.56 -10.01 6.44
N ARG A 77 -7.25 -8.95 7.19
CA ARG A 77 -7.81 -7.60 7.04
C ARG A 77 -7.59 -7.07 5.62
N VAL A 78 -6.35 -7.02 5.14
CA VAL A 78 -6.03 -6.48 3.81
C VAL A 78 -6.53 -7.36 2.67
N LEU A 79 -6.77 -8.63 2.94
CA LEU A 79 -7.43 -9.56 2.02
C LEU A 79 -8.97 -9.38 2.01
N GLY A 80 -9.51 -8.55 2.90
CA GLY A 80 -10.96 -8.33 3.03
C GLY A 80 -11.66 -9.44 3.80
N GLY A 81 -10.98 -10.06 4.78
CA GLY A 81 -11.48 -11.10 5.66
C GLY A 81 -11.00 -12.51 5.33
N GLY A 82 -9.94 -12.65 4.55
CA GLY A 82 -9.28 -13.92 4.23
C GLY A 82 -9.13 -14.22 2.74
N LEU A 83 -8.48 -15.32 2.45
CA LEU A 83 -8.15 -15.77 1.09
C LEU A 83 -9.41 -16.24 0.36
N VAL A 84 -9.68 -15.70 -0.81
CA VAL A 84 -10.79 -16.10 -1.68
C VAL A 84 -10.30 -17.18 -2.66
N PRO A 85 -10.98 -18.33 -2.78
CA PRO A 85 -10.64 -19.34 -3.79
C PRO A 85 -10.67 -18.76 -5.21
N ALA A 86 -9.85 -19.29 -6.11
CA ALA A 86 -9.71 -18.83 -7.50
C ALA A 86 -9.27 -17.35 -7.64
N SER A 87 -8.78 -16.71 -6.57
CA SER A 87 -8.26 -15.35 -6.64
C SER A 87 -6.82 -15.30 -7.11
N ALA A 88 -6.46 -14.21 -7.77
CA ALA A 88 -5.09 -13.87 -8.10
C ALA A 88 -4.69 -12.60 -7.33
N ILE A 89 -3.63 -12.69 -6.53
CA ILE A 89 -3.18 -11.64 -5.64
C ILE A 89 -1.73 -11.27 -6.03
N LEU A 90 -1.48 -9.99 -6.24
CA LEU A 90 -0.13 -9.47 -6.47
C LEU A 90 0.38 -8.84 -5.17
N VAL A 91 1.56 -9.24 -4.74
CA VAL A 91 2.26 -8.64 -3.59
C VAL A 91 3.50 -7.93 -4.09
N GLY A 92 3.47 -6.60 -4.07
CA GLY A 92 4.57 -5.72 -4.46
C GLY A 92 5.31 -5.15 -3.26
N GLY A 93 6.49 -4.58 -3.49
CA GLY A 93 7.28 -3.88 -2.47
C GLY A 93 8.78 -3.98 -2.74
N ASP A 94 9.58 -3.17 -2.06
CA ASP A 94 11.03 -3.12 -2.22
C ASP A 94 11.71 -4.47 -1.94
N PRO A 95 12.84 -4.78 -2.60
CA PRO A 95 13.65 -5.92 -2.25
C PRO A 95 14.10 -5.87 -0.78
N GLY A 96 13.94 -7.00 -0.07
CA GLY A 96 14.32 -7.10 1.35
C GLY A 96 13.34 -6.51 2.36
N ILE A 97 12.16 -6.00 1.92
CA ILE A 97 11.14 -5.42 2.81
C ILE A 97 10.46 -6.48 3.72
N GLY A 98 10.49 -7.77 3.36
CA GLY A 98 9.87 -8.84 4.14
C GLY A 98 8.78 -9.65 3.42
N LYS A 99 8.52 -9.40 2.11
CA LYS A 99 7.49 -10.10 1.32
C LYS A 99 7.55 -11.61 1.45
N SER A 100 8.70 -12.20 1.11
CA SER A 100 8.91 -13.65 1.15
C SER A 100 8.81 -14.22 2.57
N THR A 101 9.17 -13.43 3.59
CA THR A 101 9.03 -13.80 5.01
C THR A 101 7.55 -13.90 5.38
N LEU A 102 6.76 -12.84 5.13
CA LEU A 102 5.33 -12.85 5.42
C LEU A 102 4.61 -13.97 4.67
N LEU A 103 4.91 -14.15 3.39
CA LEU A 103 4.24 -15.15 2.57
C LEU A 103 4.58 -16.58 2.97
N LEU A 104 5.80 -16.84 3.43
CA LEU A 104 6.15 -18.15 3.99
C LEU A 104 5.44 -18.41 5.32
N GLN A 105 5.35 -17.39 6.21
CA GLN A 105 4.57 -17.47 7.44
C GLN A 105 3.07 -17.68 7.15
N ALA A 106 2.52 -16.98 6.17
CA ALA A 106 1.14 -17.14 5.74
C ALA A 106 0.87 -18.54 5.17
N ALA A 107 1.74 -19.04 4.26
CA ALA A 107 1.63 -20.38 3.72
C ALA A 107 1.62 -21.45 4.82
N ALA A 108 2.53 -21.32 5.80
CA ALA A 108 2.62 -22.22 6.94
C ALA A 108 1.36 -22.16 7.80
N SER A 109 0.82 -20.99 8.06
CA SER A 109 -0.40 -20.80 8.84
C SER A 109 -1.63 -21.37 8.14
N PHE A 110 -1.81 -21.09 6.85
CA PHE A 110 -2.88 -21.70 6.03
C PHE A 110 -2.77 -23.24 6.01
N ALA A 111 -1.54 -23.76 5.84
CA ALA A 111 -1.30 -25.21 5.76
C ALA A 111 -1.62 -25.91 7.09
N ARG A 112 -1.25 -25.33 8.23
CA ARG A 112 -1.61 -25.84 9.58
C ARG A 112 -3.12 -25.82 9.80
N ARG A 113 -3.88 -24.99 9.09
CA ARG A 113 -5.35 -24.92 9.13
C ARG A 113 -6.02 -25.83 8.10
N GLY A 114 -5.25 -26.68 7.43
CA GLY A 114 -5.75 -27.71 6.52
C GLY A 114 -5.84 -27.29 5.04
N LEU A 115 -5.41 -26.09 4.67
CA LEU A 115 -5.34 -25.69 3.27
C LEU A 115 -4.05 -26.24 2.65
N LYS A 116 -4.11 -27.02 1.59
CA LYS A 116 -2.91 -27.48 0.88
C LYS A 116 -2.21 -26.28 0.23
N CYS A 117 -0.99 -25.96 0.69
CA CYS A 117 -0.22 -24.82 0.24
C CYS A 117 1.05 -25.23 -0.49
N MET A 118 1.32 -24.61 -1.64
CA MET A 118 2.56 -24.76 -2.37
C MET A 118 3.29 -23.42 -2.46
N TYR A 119 4.60 -23.45 -2.19
CA TYR A 119 5.50 -22.30 -2.31
C TYR A 119 6.53 -22.60 -3.40
N ILE A 120 6.50 -21.86 -4.50
CA ILE A 120 7.40 -22.01 -5.64
C ILE A 120 8.38 -20.84 -5.63
N SER A 121 9.65 -21.16 -5.42
CA SER A 121 10.74 -20.17 -5.48
C SER A 121 11.45 -20.23 -6.83
N GLY A 122 11.55 -19.08 -7.48
CA GLY A 122 12.39 -18.90 -8.67
C GLY A 122 13.68 -18.13 -8.40
N GLU A 123 13.84 -17.57 -7.20
CA GLU A 123 15.02 -16.78 -6.84
C GLU A 123 15.96 -17.53 -5.91
N GLU A 124 15.42 -18.33 -4.99
CA GLU A 124 16.18 -19.02 -3.96
C GLU A 124 16.13 -20.54 -4.15
N ALA A 125 17.26 -21.17 -3.89
CA ALA A 125 17.33 -22.63 -3.83
C ALA A 125 16.53 -23.19 -2.63
N ALA A 126 16.03 -24.41 -2.73
CA ALA A 126 15.23 -25.06 -1.68
C ALA A 126 15.93 -25.06 -0.31
N ALA A 127 17.26 -25.19 -0.27
CA ALA A 127 18.02 -25.11 0.98
C ALA A 127 17.92 -23.73 1.65
N GLN A 128 17.95 -22.65 0.88
CA GLN A 128 17.85 -21.29 1.39
C GLN A 128 16.45 -21.00 1.97
N VAL A 129 15.40 -21.43 1.26
CA VAL A 129 14.04 -21.31 1.76
C VAL A 129 13.85 -22.14 3.05
N ARG A 130 14.42 -23.36 3.13
CA ARG A 130 14.38 -24.18 4.36
C ARG A 130 15.12 -23.52 5.52
N MET A 131 16.30 -22.91 5.30
CA MET A 131 17.01 -22.16 6.33
C MET A 131 16.16 -20.99 6.86
N ARG A 132 15.47 -20.29 5.97
CA ARG A 132 14.52 -19.24 6.37
C ARG A 132 13.37 -19.84 7.18
N ALA A 133 12.76 -20.93 6.72
CA ALA A 133 11.69 -21.63 7.47
C ALA A 133 12.16 -22.06 8.86
N GLN A 134 13.39 -22.56 8.99
CA GLN A 134 13.98 -22.93 10.28
C GLN A 134 14.11 -21.74 11.22
N ARG A 135 14.63 -20.60 10.74
CA ARG A 135 14.75 -19.36 11.53
C ARG A 135 13.37 -18.85 12.02
N LEU A 136 12.34 -19.04 11.20
CA LEU A 136 10.97 -18.65 11.50
C LEU A 136 10.18 -19.67 12.33
N GLY A 137 10.78 -20.78 12.75
CA GLY A 137 10.07 -21.86 13.48
C GLY A 137 9.01 -22.58 12.65
N LEU A 138 9.17 -22.64 11.32
CA LEU A 138 8.18 -23.19 10.39
C LEU A 138 8.56 -24.55 9.81
N THR A 139 9.59 -25.21 10.32
CA THR A 139 10.14 -26.48 9.78
C THR A 139 9.10 -27.60 9.70
N GLU A 140 8.23 -27.70 10.70
CA GLU A 140 7.19 -28.74 10.78
C GLU A 140 5.89 -28.37 10.03
N SER A 141 5.91 -27.27 9.26
CA SER A 141 4.71 -26.84 8.54
C SER A 141 4.52 -27.67 7.27
N PRO A 142 3.31 -28.14 6.95
CA PRO A 142 3.06 -29.00 5.78
C PRO A 142 2.96 -28.19 4.48
N VAL A 143 3.89 -27.23 4.28
CA VAL A 143 4.02 -26.45 3.05
C VAL A 143 4.85 -27.24 2.05
N ILE A 144 4.35 -27.41 0.84
CA ILE A 144 5.06 -28.08 -0.24
C ILE A 144 5.95 -27.04 -0.94
N LEU A 145 7.26 -27.27 -0.95
CA LEU A 145 8.24 -26.37 -1.57
C LEU A 145 8.67 -26.90 -2.93
N GLY A 146 8.58 -26.04 -3.96
CA GLY A 146 9.16 -26.26 -5.29
C GLY A 146 10.15 -25.15 -5.65
N THR A 147 11.13 -25.49 -6.49
CA THR A 147 12.09 -24.52 -7.04
C THR A 147 12.20 -24.73 -8.53
N ASP A 148 11.60 -23.82 -9.29
CA ASP A 148 11.66 -23.83 -10.76
C ASP A 148 11.33 -22.42 -11.28
N THR A 149 11.73 -22.14 -12.52
CA THR A 149 11.45 -20.91 -13.24
C THR A 149 10.69 -21.15 -14.54
N ASN A 150 10.62 -22.41 -15.03
CA ASN A 150 9.80 -22.76 -16.19
C ASN A 150 8.32 -22.82 -15.79
N LEU A 151 7.54 -21.84 -16.23
CA LEU A 151 6.14 -21.74 -15.84
C LEU A 151 5.28 -22.90 -16.34
N ARG A 152 5.63 -23.53 -17.46
CA ARG A 152 4.89 -24.71 -17.96
C ARG A 152 4.99 -25.89 -16.98
N ASP A 153 6.20 -26.16 -16.48
CA ASP A 153 6.46 -27.23 -15.53
C ASP A 153 5.79 -26.94 -14.17
N ILE A 154 5.84 -25.67 -13.74
CA ILE A 154 5.14 -25.19 -12.55
C ILE A 154 3.63 -25.42 -12.68
N LEU A 155 3.00 -24.96 -13.76
CA LEU A 155 1.56 -25.12 -13.99
C LEU A 155 1.14 -26.60 -14.08
N THR A 156 1.95 -27.45 -14.72
CA THR A 156 1.71 -28.89 -14.79
C THR A 156 1.73 -29.52 -13.39
N THR A 157 2.70 -29.12 -12.56
CA THR A 157 2.81 -29.58 -11.17
C THR A 157 1.63 -29.11 -10.33
N LEU A 158 1.27 -27.81 -10.43
CA LEU A 158 0.10 -27.26 -9.72
C LEU A 158 -1.21 -27.94 -10.13
N ASP A 159 -1.36 -28.34 -11.40
CA ASP A 159 -2.54 -29.05 -11.90
C ASP A 159 -2.63 -30.47 -11.34
N ALA A 160 -1.48 -31.16 -11.23
CA ALA A 160 -1.42 -32.49 -10.63
C ALA A 160 -1.67 -32.47 -9.12
N GLU A 161 -1.04 -31.54 -8.40
CA GLU A 161 -1.07 -31.43 -6.95
C GLU A 161 -2.36 -30.80 -6.40
N ARG A 162 -3.03 -29.98 -7.19
CA ARG A 162 -4.29 -29.25 -6.83
C ARG A 162 -4.24 -28.58 -5.47
N PRO A 163 -3.30 -27.64 -5.23
CA PRO A 163 -3.28 -26.89 -3.98
C PRO A 163 -4.48 -25.97 -3.86
N GLY A 164 -4.84 -25.58 -2.63
CA GLY A 164 -5.78 -24.47 -2.38
C GLY A 164 -5.12 -23.11 -2.53
N LEU A 165 -3.79 -23.05 -2.25
CA LEU A 165 -2.97 -21.84 -2.38
C LEU A 165 -1.64 -22.17 -3.06
N ALA A 166 -1.27 -21.41 -4.08
CA ALA A 166 0.06 -21.41 -4.70
C ALA A 166 0.70 -20.02 -4.57
N ILE A 167 1.94 -19.97 -4.08
CA ILE A 167 2.74 -18.73 -3.98
C ILE A 167 3.89 -18.85 -4.99
N ILE A 168 4.06 -17.82 -5.84
CA ILE A 168 5.09 -17.73 -6.87
C ILE A 168 6.05 -16.58 -6.49
N ASP A 169 7.27 -16.90 -6.09
CA ASP A 169 8.27 -15.95 -5.59
C ASP A 169 9.58 -16.03 -6.37
N SER A 170 9.83 -15.15 -7.38
CA SER A 170 8.99 -14.05 -7.86
C SER A 170 8.62 -14.20 -9.34
N ILE A 171 7.68 -13.40 -9.80
CA ILE A 171 7.24 -13.40 -11.20
C ILE A 171 8.36 -12.99 -12.17
N GLN A 172 9.35 -12.23 -11.71
CA GLN A 172 10.45 -11.74 -12.54
C GLN A 172 11.37 -12.84 -13.04
N THR A 173 11.46 -13.94 -12.32
CA THR A 173 12.28 -15.08 -12.70
C THR A 173 11.56 -16.10 -13.57
N MET A 174 10.22 -16.01 -13.63
CA MET A 174 9.39 -16.93 -14.40
C MET A 174 9.50 -16.68 -15.90
N TRP A 175 9.47 -17.76 -16.68
CA TRP A 175 9.52 -17.69 -18.14
C TRP A 175 8.64 -18.75 -18.80
N LEU A 176 8.21 -18.44 -20.01
CA LEU A 176 7.47 -19.30 -20.92
C LEU A 176 8.30 -19.51 -22.19
N ASP A 177 8.41 -20.75 -22.64
CA ASP A 177 9.18 -21.14 -23.83
C ASP A 177 8.57 -20.65 -25.16
N ASN A 178 7.30 -20.27 -25.16
CA ASN A 178 6.61 -19.72 -26.33
C ASN A 178 6.71 -18.18 -26.45
N VAL A 179 7.45 -17.51 -25.57
CA VAL A 179 7.68 -16.08 -25.59
C VAL A 179 9.16 -15.80 -25.86
N GLU A 180 9.45 -15.23 -27.04
CA GLU A 180 10.82 -15.00 -27.53
C GLU A 180 11.53 -13.81 -26.86
N SER A 181 11.44 -13.69 -25.53
CA SER A 181 12.12 -12.63 -24.78
C SER A 181 12.80 -13.20 -23.53
N ALA A 182 13.82 -12.52 -23.04
CA ALA A 182 14.56 -12.97 -21.87
C ALA A 182 13.68 -13.01 -20.60
N PRO A 183 13.94 -13.94 -19.65
CA PRO A 183 13.33 -13.91 -18.33
C PRO A 183 13.47 -12.53 -17.68
N GLY A 184 12.44 -12.06 -16.97
CA GLY A 184 12.41 -10.73 -16.36
C GLY A 184 12.03 -9.59 -17.31
N SER A 185 11.94 -9.83 -18.63
CA SER A 185 11.39 -8.84 -19.56
C SER A 185 9.90 -8.61 -19.30
N VAL A 186 9.41 -7.44 -19.67
CA VAL A 186 7.98 -7.07 -19.53
C VAL A 186 7.05 -8.08 -20.21
N SER A 187 7.44 -8.57 -21.38
CA SER A 187 6.66 -9.57 -22.13
C SER A 187 6.57 -10.90 -21.39
N GLN A 188 7.68 -11.40 -20.85
CA GLN A 188 7.71 -12.65 -20.06
C GLN A 188 6.88 -12.50 -18.79
N VAL A 189 7.09 -11.40 -18.02
CA VAL A 189 6.36 -11.13 -16.77
C VAL A 189 4.85 -11.05 -17.04
N ARG A 190 4.45 -10.34 -18.10
CA ARG A 190 3.04 -10.20 -18.49
C ARG A 190 2.43 -11.54 -18.93
N ALA A 191 3.12 -12.30 -19.76
CA ALA A 191 2.64 -13.59 -20.25
C ALA A 191 2.54 -14.61 -19.10
N SER A 192 3.56 -14.66 -18.23
CA SER A 192 3.58 -15.53 -17.06
C SER A 192 2.44 -15.20 -16.09
N ALA A 193 2.23 -13.93 -15.80
CA ALA A 193 1.11 -13.50 -14.93
C ALA A 193 -0.26 -13.84 -15.56
N HIS A 194 -0.40 -13.70 -16.89
CA HIS A 194 -1.64 -14.06 -17.59
C HIS A 194 -1.97 -15.55 -17.41
N GLU A 195 -0.97 -16.43 -17.62
CA GLU A 195 -1.17 -17.88 -17.46
C GLU A 195 -1.50 -18.26 -16.01
N LEU A 196 -0.83 -17.65 -15.02
CA LEU A 196 -1.11 -17.88 -13.60
C LEU A 196 -2.52 -17.44 -13.21
N VAL A 197 -2.96 -16.24 -13.64
CA VAL A 197 -4.32 -15.73 -13.40
C VAL A 197 -5.36 -16.63 -14.09
N SER A 198 -5.10 -17.03 -15.33
CA SER A 198 -5.97 -17.95 -16.07
C SER A 198 -6.06 -19.33 -15.39
N PHE A 199 -4.95 -19.85 -14.89
CA PHE A 199 -4.89 -21.08 -14.13
C PHE A 199 -5.72 -20.98 -12.81
N ALA A 200 -5.53 -19.90 -12.04
CA ALA A 200 -6.27 -19.63 -10.82
C ALA A 200 -7.78 -19.74 -11.05
N LYS A 201 -8.28 -19.04 -12.07
CA LYS A 201 -9.71 -19.01 -12.42
C LYS A 201 -10.24 -20.36 -12.91
N ARG A 202 -9.46 -21.09 -13.73
CA ARG A 202 -9.91 -22.38 -14.28
C ARG A 202 -9.89 -23.52 -13.27
N ARG A 203 -8.94 -23.49 -12.33
CA ARG A 203 -8.69 -24.60 -11.39
C ARG A 203 -9.22 -24.33 -9.97
N GLY A 204 -9.71 -23.14 -9.69
CA GLY A 204 -10.18 -22.80 -8.35
C GLY A 204 -9.07 -22.57 -7.34
N VAL A 205 -7.80 -22.46 -7.78
CA VAL A 205 -6.62 -22.28 -6.94
C VAL A 205 -6.44 -20.78 -6.65
N ALA A 206 -6.22 -20.40 -5.40
CA ALA A 206 -5.76 -19.06 -5.09
C ALA A 206 -4.27 -18.95 -5.42
N VAL A 207 -3.87 -17.91 -6.17
CA VAL A 207 -2.48 -17.70 -6.58
C VAL A 207 -1.99 -16.36 -6.05
N VAL A 208 -0.90 -16.39 -5.27
CA VAL A 208 -0.17 -15.19 -4.84
C VAL A 208 1.07 -15.04 -5.70
N ILE A 209 1.19 -13.90 -6.34
CA ILE A 209 2.31 -13.55 -7.23
C ILE A 209 3.14 -12.49 -6.53
N VAL A 210 4.41 -12.77 -6.28
CA VAL A 210 5.37 -11.80 -5.73
C VAL A 210 5.99 -11.00 -6.86
N GLY A 211 6.00 -9.67 -6.72
CA GLY A 211 6.64 -8.75 -7.65
C GLY A 211 7.56 -7.74 -6.95
N HIS A 212 8.63 -7.34 -7.63
CA HIS A 212 9.48 -6.25 -7.16
C HIS A 212 9.01 -4.91 -7.74
N VAL A 213 9.14 -3.83 -6.97
CA VAL A 213 8.90 -2.47 -7.45
C VAL A 213 10.17 -1.87 -8.04
N THR A 214 10.04 -0.97 -9.00
CA THR A 214 11.15 -0.14 -9.48
C THR A 214 11.52 0.92 -8.43
N LYS A 215 12.69 1.57 -8.61
CA LYS A 215 13.15 2.66 -7.71
C LYS A 215 12.17 3.82 -7.58
N GLU A 216 11.24 3.96 -8.52
CA GLU A 216 10.17 4.97 -8.50
C GLU A 216 8.87 4.48 -7.82
N GLY A 217 8.91 3.34 -7.14
CA GLY A 217 7.74 2.78 -6.44
C GLY A 217 6.70 2.11 -7.36
N ALA A 218 7.00 1.95 -8.66
CA ALA A 218 6.18 1.16 -9.58
C ALA A 218 6.67 -0.30 -9.59
N ILE A 219 5.78 -1.27 -9.75
CA ILE A 219 6.16 -2.69 -9.91
C ILE A 219 7.02 -2.83 -11.16
N ALA A 220 8.16 -3.52 -11.04
CA ALA A 220 9.01 -3.87 -12.18
C ALA A 220 8.24 -4.79 -13.13
N GLY A 221 7.84 -4.23 -14.23
CA GLY A 221 6.81 -4.75 -15.10
C GLY A 221 5.64 -3.77 -15.11
N PRO A 222 4.92 -3.66 -16.22
CA PRO A 222 3.96 -2.60 -16.41
C PRO A 222 2.85 -2.67 -15.34
N ARG A 223 2.23 -1.56 -15.03
CA ARG A 223 0.94 -1.44 -14.31
C ARG A 223 -0.14 -2.41 -14.83
N VAL A 224 0.13 -3.03 -15.97
CA VAL A 224 -0.66 -4.12 -16.56
C VAL A 224 -0.89 -5.28 -15.59
N LEU A 225 0.06 -5.63 -14.71
CA LEU A 225 -0.15 -6.70 -13.72
C LEU A 225 -1.23 -6.36 -12.72
N GLU A 226 -1.31 -5.10 -12.28
CA GLU A 226 -2.34 -4.63 -11.35
C GLU A 226 -3.74 -4.76 -11.94
N HIS A 227 -3.88 -4.56 -13.25
CA HIS A 227 -5.18 -4.71 -13.94
C HIS A 227 -5.59 -6.17 -14.15
N MET A 228 -4.63 -7.09 -14.20
CA MET A 228 -4.87 -8.51 -14.46
C MET A 228 -5.31 -9.29 -13.22
N VAL A 229 -4.90 -8.86 -12.03
CA VAL A 229 -5.16 -9.55 -10.76
C VAL A 229 -6.41 -9.00 -10.05
N ASP A 230 -6.92 -9.75 -9.08
CA ASP A 230 -8.10 -9.36 -8.31
C ASP A 230 -7.73 -8.44 -7.13
N THR A 231 -6.58 -8.69 -6.52
CA THR A 231 -6.09 -7.95 -5.35
C THR A 231 -4.64 -7.55 -5.58
N VAL A 232 -4.29 -6.32 -5.21
CA VAL A 232 -2.92 -5.79 -5.22
C VAL A 232 -2.59 -5.33 -3.81
N LEU A 233 -1.57 -5.90 -3.23
CA LEU A 233 -1.02 -5.55 -1.94
C LEU A 233 0.37 -4.96 -2.11
N TYR A 234 0.63 -3.83 -1.46
CA TYR A 234 1.95 -3.22 -1.41
C TYR A 234 2.53 -3.31 -0.02
N PHE A 235 3.77 -3.80 0.05
CA PHE A 235 4.57 -3.78 1.25
C PHE A 235 5.35 -2.46 1.31
N GLU A 236 5.06 -1.64 2.31
CA GLU A 236 5.65 -0.32 2.54
C GLU A 236 6.47 -0.34 3.83
N GLY A 237 7.50 0.50 3.91
CA GLY A 237 8.33 0.69 5.10
C GLY A 237 9.73 1.14 4.74
N GLU A 238 10.34 1.94 5.59
CA GLU A 238 11.72 2.38 5.42
C GLU A 238 12.71 1.36 5.99
N ARG A 239 13.87 1.23 5.33
CA ARG A 239 14.98 0.43 5.85
C ARG A 239 15.50 1.08 7.13
N GLY A 240 15.36 0.38 8.25
CA GLY A 240 15.76 0.90 9.57
C GLY A 240 14.59 1.11 10.53
N HIS A 241 13.36 1.22 10.07
CA HIS A 241 12.19 1.15 10.92
C HIS A 241 11.82 -0.31 11.21
N GLN A 242 11.33 -0.56 12.44
CA GLN A 242 10.91 -1.91 12.84
C GLN A 242 9.60 -2.32 12.18
N PHE A 243 8.77 -1.35 11.78
CA PHE A 243 7.43 -1.60 11.27
C PHE A 243 7.36 -1.72 9.77
N ARG A 244 6.41 -2.53 9.32
CA ARG A 244 6.07 -2.75 7.92
C ARG A 244 4.57 -2.63 7.76
N ILE A 245 4.16 -1.91 6.73
CA ILE A 245 2.74 -1.72 6.39
C ILE A 245 2.45 -2.50 5.13
N LEU A 246 1.45 -3.37 5.17
CA LEU A 246 0.89 -4.04 4.01
C LEU A 246 -0.40 -3.32 3.63
N ARG A 247 -0.42 -2.66 2.47
CA ARG A 247 -1.55 -1.87 1.99
C ARG A 247 -2.28 -2.57 0.84
N ALA A 248 -3.59 -2.64 0.91
CA ALA A 248 -4.44 -3.09 -0.19
C ALA A 248 -4.72 -1.92 -1.16
N VAL A 249 -3.97 -1.83 -2.26
CA VAL A 249 -4.17 -0.78 -3.28
C VAL A 249 -5.37 -1.08 -4.19
N LYS A 250 -5.65 -2.38 -4.37
CA LYS A 250 -6.81 -2.87 -5.11
C LYS A 250 -7.33 -4.12 -4.45
N ASN A 251 -8.63 -4.20 -4.22
CA ASN A 251 -9.26 -5.42 -3.72
C ASN A 251 -10.68 -5.56 -4.30
N ARG A 252 -10.92 -6.61 -5.11
CA ARG A 252 -12.25 -6.93 -5.65
C ARG A 252 -13.16 -7.62 -4.62
N PHE A 253 -12.59 -8.08 -3.52
CA PHE A 253 -13.27 -8.88 -2.52
C PHE A 253 -13.48 -8.15 -1.19
N GLY A 254 -13.03 -6.91 -1.08
CA GLY A 254 -13.13 -6.11 0.13
C GLY A 254 -12.75 -4.64 -0.13
N PRO A 255 -12.68 -3.84 0.93
CA PRO A 255 -12.26 -2.44 0.82
C PRO A 255 -10.85 -2.32 0.24
N ALA A 256 -10.62 -1.29 -0.58
CA ALA A 256 -9.30 -0.80 -0.92
C ALA A 256 -8.78 0.12 0.20
N ASP A 257 -7.48 0.40 0.18
CA ASP A 257 -6.76 1.24 1.14
C ASP A 257 -6.68 0.67 2.57
N GLU A 258 -7.18 -0.56 2.81
CA GLU A 258 -6.95 -1.25 4.09
C GLU A 258 -5.47 -1.49 4.34
N ILE A 259 -5.07 -1.34 5.60
CA ILE A 259 -3.69 -1.61 6.02
C ILE A 259 -3.62 -2.74 7.05
N GLY A 260 -2.55 -3.54 6.92
CA GLY A 260 -2.06 -4.46 7.94
C GLY A 260 -0.70 -3.98 8.42
N VAL A 261 -0.51 -3.95 9.72
CA VAL A 261 0.75 -3.46 10.33
C VAL A 261 1.48 -4.61 10.99
N PHE A 262 2.77 -4.73 10.67
CA PHE A 262 3.64 -5.77 11.16
C PHE A 262 4.91 -5.17 11.75
N GLU A 263 5.44 -5.83 12.77
CA GLU A 263 6.75 -5.56 13.33
C GLU A 263 7.75 -6.60 12.83
N MET A 264 8.92 -6.16 12.38
CA MET A 264 10.02 -7.04 12.00
C MET A 264 10.80 -7.46 13.23
N THR A 265 10.69 -8.71 13.62
CA THR A 265 11.37 -9.30 14.76
C THR A 265 12.46 -10.30 14.33
N GLY A 266 13.23 -10.83 15.26
CA GLY A 266 14.17 -11.93 14.99
C GLY A 266 13.50 -13.19 14.44
N ASP A 267 12.25 -13.44 14.85
CA ASP A 267 11.46 -14.61 14.48
C ASP A 267 10.55 -14.37 13.27
N GLY A 268 10.67 -13.22 12.61
CA GLY A 268 9.92 -12.86 11.43
C GLY A 268 9.01 -11.65 11.61
N LEU A 269 7.87 -11.64 10.94
CA LEU A 269 6.88 -10.56 11.01
C LEU A 269 5.80 -10.91 12.04
N ALA A 270 5.68 -10.08 13.05
CA ALA A 270 4.65 -10.14 14.09
C ALA A 270 3.54 -9.11 13.80
N GLU A 271 2.30 -9.45 14.10
CA GLU A 271 1.15 -8.56 13.93
C GLU A 271 1.15 -7.45 14.96
N VAL A 272 0.82 -6.25 14.53
CA VAL A 272 0.61 -5.10 15.40
C VAL A 272 -0.87 -4.82 15.54
N LEU A 273 -1.45 -5.26 16.64
CA LEU A 273 -2.89 -5.13 16.88
C LEU A 273 -3.34 -3.68 17.15
N ASN A 274 -2.44 -2.85 17.68
CA ASN A 274 -2.71 -1.43 17.95
C ASN A 274 -1.63 -0.54 17.30
N PRO A 275 -1.74 -0.25 15.99
CA PRO A 275 -0.76 0.58 15.30
C PRO A 275 -0.69 2.02 15.84
N SER A 276 -1.81 2.57 16.29
CA SER A 276 -1.83 3.94 16.82
C SER A 276 -0.87 4.11 18.00
N ALA A 277 -0.72 3.09 18.85
CA ALA A 277 0.22 3.14 19.97
C ALA A 277 1.68 3.25 19.53
N LEU A 278 2.00 2.81 18.30
CA LEU A 278 3.36 2.88 17.74
C LEU A 278 3.66 4.21 17.07
N PHE A 279 2.62 4.85 16.51
CA PHE A 279 2.76 6.11 15.77
C PHE A 279 2.59 7.34 16.67
N LEU A 280 2.44 7.11 17.97
CA LEU A 280 2.35 8.15 18.98
C LEU A 280 3.61 8.07 19.85
N SER A 281 4.32 9.19 19.95
CA SER A 281 5.46 9.33 20.87
C SER A 281 5.01 9.28 22.34
N ASP A 282 5.96 9.14 23.28
CA ASP A 282 5.67 9.27 24.70
C ASP A 282 5.08 10.63 25.01
N ARG A 283 3.84 10.62 25.51
CA ARG A 283 3.03 11.83 25.75
C ARG A 283 3.34 12.54 27.06
N GLU A 284 4.30 12.05 27.83
CA GLU A 284 4.62 12.64 29.14
C GLU A 284 5.20 14.05 29.05
N SER A 285 5.71 14.44 27.87
CA SER A 285 6.21 15.80 27.61
C SER A 285 5.62 16.36 26.32
N ALA A 286 4.67 17.29 26.45
CA ALA A 286 4.21 18.07 25.29
C ALA A 286 5.36 18.95 24.78
N SER A 287 5.79 18.76 23.55
CA SER A 287 6.81 19.58 22.89
C SER A 287 6.20 20.38 21.74
N PRO A 288 6.66 21.64 21.54
CA PRO A 288 6.24 22.42 20.37
C PRO A 288 6.56 21.70 19.06
N GLY A 289 5.69 21.85 18.08
CA GLY A 289 5.85 21.26 16.75
C GLY A 289 5.24 19.88 16.58
N SER A 290 4.55 19.33 17.59
CA SER A 290 3.87 18.04 17.50
C SER A 290 2.36 18.19 17.59
N ALA A 291 1.62 17.45 16.74
CA ALA A 291 0.16 17.38 16.75
C ALA A 291 -0.31 15.97 16.39
N VAL A 292 -1.36 15.48 17.05
CA VAL A 292 -1.91 14.15 16.78
C VAL A 292 -3.08 14.22 15.81
N PHE A 293 -2.91 13.57 14.67
CA PHE A 293 -3.93 13.41 13.65
C PHE A 293 -4.76 12.14 13.91
N ALA A 294 -6.08 12.28 13.97
CA ALA A 294 -6.98 11.13 13.99
C ALA A 294 -7.36 10.75 12.55
N GLY A 295 -6.56 9.89 11.92
CA GLY A 295 -6.69 9.45 10.53
C GLY A 295 -7.58 8.24 10.35
N ILE A 296 -7.90 7.95 9.07
CA ILE A 296 -8.55 6.72 8.63
C ILE A 296 -7.73 6.13 7.49
N GLU A 297 -7.34 4.88 7.63
CA GLU A 297 -6.72 4.10 6.57
C GLU A 297 -7.68 2.96 6.16
N GLY A 298 -8.27 3.09 4.97
CA GLY A 298 -9.36 2.22 4.55
C GLY A 298 -10.59 2.35 5.44
N THR A 299 -10.85 1.33 6.25
CA THR A 299 -11.91 1.35 7.27
C THR A 299 -11.37 1.52 8.69
N ARG A 300 -10.04 1.46 8.87
CA ARG A 300 -9.38 1.47 10.17
C ARG A 300 -9.04 2.88 10.63
N PRO A 301 -9.52 3.32 11.79
CA PRO A 301 -8.99 4.53 12.40
C PRO A 301 -7.56 4.28 12.91
N VAL A 302 -6.66 5.21 12.61
CA VAL A 302 -5.25 5.18 13.00
C VAL A 302 -4.83 6.56 13.43
N LEU A 303 -4.38 6.70 14.67
CA LEU A 303 -3.83 7.94 15.15
C LEU A 303 -2.35 8.01 14.81
N THR A 304 -1.91 9.16 14.32
CA THR A 304 -0.53 9.37 13.89
C THR A 304 -0.05 10.74 14.34
N GLU A 305 1.17 10.81 14.85
CA GLU A 305 1.79 12.08 15.20
C GLU A 305 2.37 12.75 13.95
N ILE A 306 2.06 14.03 13.78
CA ILE A 306 2.64 14.91 12.77
C ILE A 306 3.59 15.85 13.49
N GLN A 307 4.84 15.86 13.06
CA GLN A 307 5.92 16.65 13.63
C GLN A 307 6.37 17.72 12.63
N ALA A 308 6.49 18.93 13.08
CA ALA A 308 7.00 20.07 12.32
C ALA A 308 8.19 20.72 13.05
N LEU A 309 9.17 21.15 12.27
CA LEU A 309 10.26 22.00 12.73
C LEU A 309 10.30 23.24 11.82
N VAL A 310 10.30 24.41 12.43
CA VAL A 310 10.39 25.69 11.72
C VAL A 310 11.60 26.44 12.27
N ALA A 311 12.50 26.84 11.38
CA ALA A 311 13.75 27.51 11.76
C ALA A 311 14.08 28.66 10.78
N PRO A 312 14.77 29.72 11.21
CA PRO A 312 15.25 30.77 10.31
C PRO A 312 16.12 30.17 9.20
N SER A 313 15.85 30.55 7.94
CA SER A 313 16.64 30.11 6.80
C SER A 313 17.77 31.09 6.51
N ASN A 314 18.99 30.55 6.37
CA ASN A 314 20.16 31.30 5.91
C ASN A 314 20.32 31.22 4.38
N LEU A 315 19.35 30.64 3.66
CA LEU A 315 19.38 30.43 2.22
C LEU A 315 18.48 31.44 1.53
N GLY A 316 18.85 31.84 0.30
CA GLY A 316 18.00 32.71 -0.52
C GLY A 316 16.64 32.08 -0.87
N THR A 317 16.58 30.75 -0.88
CA THR A 317 15.33 29.98 -1.03
C THR A 317 15.20 29.06 0.18
N PRO A 318 14.19 29.26 1.06
CA PRO A 318 13.95 28.43 2.22
C PRO A 318 13.63 26.97 1.84
N ARG A 319 14.10 26.04 2.65
CA ARG A 319 13.88 24.60 2.46
C ARG A 319 12.45 24.20 2.84
N ARG A 320 11.88 23.28 2.07
CA ARG A 320 10.59 22.62 2.36
C ARG A 320 10.81 21.13 2.26
N THR A 321 11.04 20.47 3.39
CA THR A 321 11.30 19.03 3.45
C THR A 321 10.09 18.33 4.05
N VAL A 322 9.60 17.29 3.40
CA VAL A 322 8.39 16.56 3.82
C VAL A 322 8.66 15.07 3.78
N VAL A 323 8.32 14.38 4.84
CA VAL A 323 8.31 12.92 4.94
C VAL A 323 6.91 12.48 5.32
N GLY A 324 6.33 11.55 4.57
CA GLY A 324 5.02 10.98 4.85
C GLY A 324 3.80 11.80 4.41
N LEU A 325 3.98 12.99 3.83
CA LEU A 325 2.90 13.83 3.28
C LEU A 325 3.27 14.33 1.90
N ASP A 326 2.28 14.72 1.09
CA ASP A 326 2.51 15.36 -0.21
C ASP A 326 3.08 16.79 -0.05
N SER A 327 4.15 17.12 -0.77
CA SER A 327 4.81 18.42 -0.69
C SER A 327 3.97 19.57 -1.24
N GLY A 328 3.12 19.29 -2.23
CA GLY A 328 2.15 20.26 -2.76
C GLY A 328 1.08 20.59 -1.72
N ARG A 329 0.67 19.59 -0.92
CA ARG A 329 -0.29 19.79 0.18
C ARG A 329 0.31 20.69 1.26
N LEU A 330 1.55 20.45 1.69
CA LEU A 330 2.25 21.33 2.62
C LEU A 330 2.30 22.77 2.08
N SER A 331 2.70 22.95 0.81
CA SER A 331 2.78 24.27 0.18
C SER A 331 1.43 24.99 0.17
N THR A 332 0.35 24.26 -0.05
CA THR A 332 -1.02 24.79 0.01
C THR A 332 -1.38 25.26 1.41
N ILE A 333 -1.11 24.46 2.45
CA ILE A 333 -1.40 24.82 3.85
C ILE A 333 -0.62 26.07 4.26
N LEU A 334 0.67 26.16 3.93
CA LEU A 334 1.51 27.32 4.20
C LEU A 334 0.94 28.59 3.52
N ALA A 335 0.52 28.49 2.26
CA ALA A 335 -0.08 29.61 1.53
C ALA A 335 -1.41 30.07 2.16
N VAL A 336 -2.24 29.14 2.65
CA VAL A 336 -3.50 29.48 3.34
C VAL A 336 -3.24 30.15 4.70
N LEU A 337 -2.28 29.64 5.49
CA LEU A 337 -1.85 30.27 6.75
C LEU A 337 -1.39 31.70 6.54
N GLU A 338 -0.58 31.95 5.51
CA GLU A 338 -0.11 33.29 5.17
C GLU A 338 -1.24 34.20 4.68
N ALA A 339 -2.03 33.74 3.69
CA ALA A 339 -3.01 34.58 3.01
C ALA A 339 -4.29 34.83 3.82
N ARG A 340 -4.69 33.92 4.71
CA ARG A 340 -5.96 33.98 5.47
C ARG A 340 -5.77 34.29 6.94
N CYS A 341 -4.67 33.84 7.53
CA CYS A 341 -4.41 34.06 8.96
C CYS A 341 -3.33 35.14 9.19
N GLY A 342 -2.67 35.65 8.12
CA GLY A 342 -1.62 36.65 8.25
C GLY A 342 -0.34 36.09 8.88
N ILE A 343 -0.11 34.77 8.81
CA ILE A 343 1.02 34.10 9.45
C ILE A 343 2.01 33.66 8.36
N PRO A 344 3.03 34.48 8.04
CA PRO A 344 4.00 34.16 6.98
C PRO A 344 5.05 33.15 7.43
N PHE A 345 5.42 32.27 6.51
CA PHE A 345 6.56 31.37 6.64
C PHE A 345 7.73 31.76 5.70
N THR A 346 7.70 32.98 5.23
CA THR A 346 8.76 33.56 4.38
C THR A 346 10.05 33.67 5.20
N GLY A 347 11.19 33.24 4.61
CA GLY A 347 12.48 33.23 5.29
C GLY A 347 12.67 32.14 6.35
N LEU A 348 11.74 31.21 6.47
CA LEU A 348 11.82 30.11 7.43
C LEU A 348 11.97 28.76 6.68
N ASP A 349 12.93 27.93 7.07
CA ASP A 349 12.99 26.54 6.68
C ASP A 349 11.89 25.75 7.41
N VAL A 350 11.21 24.85 6.68
CA VAL A 350 10.14 24.01 7.23
C VAL A 350 10.45 22.55 6.95
N PHE A 351 10.46 21.77 8.00
CA PHE A 351 10.58 20.32 7.96
C PHE A 351 9.32 19.72 8.55
N LEU A 352 8.73 18.76 7.86
CA LEU A 352 7.53 18.06 8.31
C LEU A 352 7.75 16.56 8.19
N ASN A 353 7.41 15.83 9.25
CA ASN A 353 7.54 14.38 9.32
C ASN A 353 6.25 13.77 9.88
N VAL A 354 5.81 12.68 9.27
CA VAL A 354 4.75 11.82 9.80
C VAL A 354 5.43 10.66 10.54
N ALA A 355 5.13 10.50 11.81
CA ALA A 355 5.77 9.49 12.65
C ALA A 355 5.54 8.06 12.14
N GLY A 356 6.51 7.18 12.38
CA GLY A 356 6.44 5.76 12.03
C GLY A 356 6.56 5.44 10.54
N GLY A 357 6.96 6.43 9.71
CA GLY A 357 7.12 6.21 8.25
C GLY A 357 5.80 6.02 7.49
N MET A 358 4.67 6.37 8.11
CA MET A 358 3.36 6.33 7.44
C MET A 358 3.26 7.38 6.34
N ARG A 359 2.57 7.03 5.25
CA ARG A 359 2.15 7.99 4.23
C ARG A 359 0.70 8.38 4.47
N VAL A 360 0.48 9.64 4.78
CA VAL A 360 -0.86 10.23 4.95
C VAL A 360 -1.26 10.94 3.66
N SER A 361 -2.25 10.40 2.97
CA SER A 361 -2.82 10.99 1.74
C SER A 361 -4.18 11.65 1.98
N GLU A 362 -4.73 11.47 3.17
CA GLU A 362 -6.06 11.95 3.53
C GLU A 362 -6.06 13.46 3.80
N PRO A 363 -6.93 14.25 3.12
CA PRO A 363 -7.07 15.71 3.37
C PRO A 363 -7.46 16.08 4.80
N ALA A 364 -8.03 15.14 5.55
CA ALA A 364 -8.37 15.33 6.96
C ALA A 364 -7.15 15.67 7.85
N ALA A 365 -5.95 15.38 7.39
CA ALA A 365 -4.70 15.69 8.11
C ALA A 365 -4.34 17.18 8.10
N ASP A 366 -4.92 17.99 7.23
CA ASP A 366 -4.53 19.39 7.06
C ASP A 366 -4.56 20.19 8.35
N LEU A 367 -5.60 20.00 9.16
CA LEU A 367 -5.74 20.73 10.44
C LEU A 367 -4.63 20.35 11.42
N ALA A 368 -4.25 19.08 11.48
CA ALA A 368 -3.14 18.63 12.33
C ALA A 368 -1.79 19.11 11.80
N VAL A 369 -1.60 19.15 10.47
CA VAL A 369 -0.41 19.72 9.83
C VAL A 369 -0.31 21.24 10.16
N ALA A 370 -1.39 21.99 10.01
CA ALA A 370 -1.42 23.40 10.34
C ALA A 370 -1.13 23.63 11.83
N ALA A 371 -1.70 22.80 12.72
CA ALA A 371 -1.46 22.85 14.15
C ALA A 371 0.01 22.61 14.51
N ALA A 372 0.65 21.58 13.92
CA ALA A 372 2.07 21.28 14.13
C ALA A 372 2.99 22.42 13.65
N LEU A 373 2.69 22.99 12.48
CA LEU A 373 3.43 24.13 11.92
C LEU A 373 3.33 25.39 12.80
N LEU A 374 2.12 25.71 13.27
CA LEU A 374 1.87 26.85 14.16
C LEU A 374 2.53 26.63 15.53
N SER A 375 2.39 25.43 16.08
CA SER A 375 3.02 25.03 17.34
C SER A 375 4.55 25.19 17.28
N ALA A 376 5.19 24.74 16.19
CA ALA A 376 6.63 24.90 16.00
C ALA A 376 7.06 26.36 15.81
N ARG A 377 6.23 27.18 15.16
CA ARG A 377 6.55 28.58 14.87
C ARG A 377 6.37 29.47 16.08
N GLU A 378 5.30 29.27 16.85
CA GLU A 378 4.94 30.08 18.01
C GLU A 378 5.58 29.57 19.33
N ASP A 379 6.29 28.42 19.25
CA ASP A 379 6.88 27.70 20.40
C ASP A 379 5.84 27.37 21.49
N VAL A 380 4.64 27.00 21.06
CA VAL A 380 3.50 26.66 21.93
C VAL A 380 3.10 25.20 21.69
N ALA A 381 3.20 24.36 22.71
CA ALA A 381 2.84 22.95 22.60
C ALA A 381 1.33 22.75 22.49
N ILE A 382 0.91 21.83 21.62
CA ILE A 382 -0.47 21.33 21.57
C ILE A 382 -0.72 20.43 22.80
N PRO A 383 -1.89 20.51 23.44
CA PRO A 383 -2.22 19.61 24.55
C PRO A 383 -2.02 18.13 24.19
N PRO A 384 -1.34 17.33 25.02
CA PRO A 384 -0.98 15.95 24.69
C PRO A 384 -2.19 15.00 24.65
N ASP A 385 -3.33 15.42 25.19
CA ASP A 385 -4.59 14.69 25.17
C ASP A 385 -5.55 15.15 24.06
N MET A 386 -5.05 15.91 23.06
CA MET A 386 -5.82 16.48 21.97
C MET A 386 -5.54 15.79 20.65
N VAL A 387 -6.58 15.46 19.90
CA VAL A 387 -6.51 15.05 18.49
C VAL A 387 -7.11 16.09 17.57
N LEU A 388 -6.59 16.16 16.33
CA LEU A 388 -7.05 17.13 15.35
C LEU A 388 -7.35 16.42 14.02
N PHE A 389 -8.43 16.83 13.34
CA PHE A 389 -8.72 16.41 11.97
C PHE A 389 -9.68 17.38 11.29
N GLY A 390 -9.47 17.61 9.99
CA GLY A 390 -10.29 18.49 9.16
C GLY A 390 -9.56 18.91 7.90
N GLU A 391 -10.26 19.00 6.77
CA GLU A 391 -9.71 19.50 5.51
C GLU A 391 -9.69 21.04 5.52
N ILE A 392 -8.59 21.65 5.08
CA ILE A 392 -8.44 23.08 4.90
C ILE A 392 -8.69 23.44 3.44
N SER A 393 -9.70 24.28 3.19
CA SER A 393 -9.95 24.82 1.86
C SER A 393 -9.04 26.02 1.55
N LEU A 394 -8.89 26.40 0.28
CA LEU A 394 -8.15 27.60 -0.13
C LEU A 394 -8.74 28.92 0.41
N SER A 395 -10.00 28.92 0.83
CA SER A 395 -10.62 30.06 1.52
C SER A 395 -10.29 30.14 3.01
N GLY A 396 -9.60 29.13 3.57
CA GLY A 396 -9.36 28.99 5.00
C GLY A 396 -10.49 28.30 5.79
N ALA A 397 -11.62 27.99 5.15
CA ALA A 397 -12.71 27.30 5.82
C ALA A 397 -12.34 25.84 6.10
N LEU A 398 -12.73 25.34 7.28
CA LEU A 398 -12.59 23.94 7.67
C LEU A 398 -13.79 23.13 7.16
N ARG A 399 -13.48 22.08 6.38
CA ARG A 399 -14.46 21.18 5.78
C ARG A 399 -14.61 19.90 6.58
N PRO A 400 -15.85 19.42 6.77
CA PRO A 400 -16.11 18.14 7.40
C PRO A 400 -15.47 17.00 6.60
N VAL A 401 -15.03 15.99 7.33
CA VAL A 401 -14.43 14.77 6.77
C VAL A 401 -15.25 13.55 7.15
N GLY A 402 -15.08 12.47 6.41
CA GLY A 402 -15.79 11.22 6.66
C GLY A 402 -15.41 10.55 7.97
N GLN A 403 -16.29 9.65 8.44
CA GLN A 403 -16.06 8.76 9.58
C GLN A 403 -15.69 9.46 10.90
N THR A 404 -16.23 10.64 11.16
CA THR A 404 -15.97 11.44 12.38
C THR A 404 -16.13 10.62 13.66
N GLU A 405 -17.19 9.81 13.77
CA GLU A 405 -17.43 8.98 14.96
C GLU A 405 -16.35 7.92 15.18
N ASN A 406 -15.87 7.26 14.11
CA ASN A 406 -14.82 6.25 14.23
C ASN A 406 -13.49 6.86 14.68
N ARG A 407 -13.15 8.07 14.19
CA ARG A 407 -11.97 8.82 14.62
C ARG A 407 -12.04 9.16 16.11
N LEU A 408 -13.17 9.67 16.56
CA LEU A 408 -13.37 10.04 17.95
C LEU A 408 -13.40 8.82 18.88
N LYS A 409 -14.02 7.71 18.48
CA LYS A 409 -14.04 6.46 19.25
C LYS A 409 -12.63 5.89 19.45
N GLU A 410 -11.81 5.88 18.40
CA GLU A 410 -10.43 5.39 18.52
C GLU A 410 -9.57 6.34 19.38
N ALA A 411 -9.74 7.66 19.22
CA ALA A 411 -9.08 8.64 20.07
C ALA A 411 -9.44 8.47 21.55
N ALA A 412 -10.72 8.32 21.87
CA ALA A 412 -11.19 8.09 23.24
C ALA A 412 -10.64 6.78 23.82
N LYS A 413 -10.63 5.69 23.04
CA LYS A 413 -10.05 4.40 23.43
C LYS A 413 -8.57 4.50 23.79
N LEU A 414 -7.83 5.41 23.14
CA LEU A 414 -6.41 5.66 23.38
C LEU A 414 -6.16 6.74 24.44
N GLY A 415 -7.21 7.21 25.15
CA GLY A 415 -7.11 8.11 26.28
C GLY A 415 -7.03 9.60 25.91
N PHE A 416 -7.38 9.99 24.67
CA PHE A 416 -7.53 11.39 24.32
C PHE A 416 -8.84 11.95 24.89
N SER A 417 -8.77 13.12 25.47
CA SER A 417 -9.93 13.78 26.09
C SER A 417 -10.46 14.97 25.29
N GLN A 418 -9.73 15.44 24.29
CA GLN A 418 -10.06 16.60 23.48
C GLN A 418 -9.94 16.31 21.97
N ALA A 419 -10.84 16.91 21.18
CA ALA A 419 -10.73 16.87 19.73
C ALA A 419 -11.07 18.23 19.11
N VAL A 420 -10.25 18.65 18.13
CA VAL A 420 -10.54 19.81 17.27
C VAL A 420 -10.98 19.32 15.90
N LEU A 421 -12.14 19.77 15.44
CA LEU A 421 -12.77 19.33 14.21
C LEU A 421 -13.60 20.45 13.57
N PRO A 422 -13.95 20.33 12.27
CA PRO A 422 -14.78 21.32 11.59
C PRO A 422 -16.18 21.44 12.22
N SER A 423 -16.70 22.65 12.34
CA SER A 423 -18.00 22.96 12.99
C SER A 423 -19.21 22.26 12.34
N ARG A 424 -19.11 21.89 11.05
CA ARG A 424 -20.17 21.19 10.31
C ARG A 424 -20.04 19.66 10.37
N SER A 425 -19.11 19.14 11.17
CA SER A 425 -18.95 17.69 11.34
C SER A 425 -20.14 17.11 12.11
N LYS A 426 -20.70 16.01 11.61
CA LYS A 426 -21.70 15.25 12.34
C LYS A 426 -20.97 14.42 13.39
N ALA A 427 -20.75 15.00 14.55
CA ALA A 427 -20.24 14.28 15.71
C ALA A 427 -21.46 13.86 16.53
N GLY A 428 -21.67 12.54 16.66
CA GLY A 428 -22.57 12.02 17.69
C GLY A 428 -22.07 12.40 19.09
N GLN A 429 -22.85 12.12 20.14
CA GLN A 429 -22.35 12.29 21.51
C GLN A 429 -21.14 11.37 21.72
N SER A 430 -19.93 11.93 21.67
CA SER A 430 -18.73 11.21 22.08
C SER A 430 -18.66 11.29 23.60
N GLU A 431 -19.09 10.22 24.29
CA GLU A 431 -19.05 10.15 25.74
C GLU A 431 -17.62 10.42 26.23
N GLY A 432 -17.46 11.49 27.03
CA GLY A 432 -16.21 11.82 27.72
C GLY A 432 -15.19 12.65 26.95
N MET A 433 -15.42 13.05 25.69
CA MET A 433 -14.47 13.86 24.93
C MET A 433 -14.98 15.31 24.73
N ARG A 434 -14.13 16.29 25.03
CA ARG A 434 -14.40 17.70 24.76
C ARG A 434 -14.18 18.02 23.29
N LEU A 435 -15.24 18.34 22.55
CA LEU A 435 -15.17 18.72 21.15
C LEU A 435 -15.03 20.23 20.98
N ARG A 436 -14.00 20.69 20.28
CA ARG A 436 -13.82 22.07 19.84
C ARG A 436 -14.12 22.14 18.36
N GLN A 437 -15.27 22.69 18.02
CA GLN A 437 -15.74 22.78 16.64
C GLN A 437 -15.37 24.15 16.04
N MET A 438 -14.53 24.12 14.98
CA MET A 438 -13.99 25.33 14.34
C MET A 438 -14.59 25.54 12.94
N PRO A 439 -15.06 26.77 12.60
CA PRO A 439 -15.58 27.08 11.28
C PRO A 439 -14.48 27.21 10.22
N ASP A 440 -13.34 27.77 10.62
CA ASP A 440 -12.22 28.09 9.74
C ASP A 440 -10.88 28.10 10.49
N LEU A 441 -9.80 28.26 9.72
CA LEU A 441 -8.44 28.25 10.25
C LEU A 441 -8.13 29.50 11.10
N THR A 442 -8.77 30.64 10.83
CA THR A 442 -8.59 31.88 11.62
C THR A 442 -9.15 31.73 13.04
N ALA A 443 -10.33 31.12 13.14
CA ALA A 443 -10.93 30.80 14.45
C ALA A 443 -10.06 29.79 15.22
N PHE A 444 -9.50 28.79 14.53
CA PHE A 444 -8.58 27.83 15.14
C PHE A 444 -7.30 28.50 15.66
N VAL A 445 -6.69 29.39 14.86
CA VAL A 445 -5.49 30.14 15.27
C VAL A 445 -5.79 31.00 16.49
N GLY A 446 -6.92 31.70 16.51
CA GLY A 446 -7.32 32.54 17.64
C GLY A 446 -7.59 31.76 18.93
N ASP A 447 -8.19 30.54 18.83
CA ASP A 447 -8.50 29.68 19.99
C ASP A 447 -7.24 29.00 20.57
N MET A 448 -6.30 28.60 19.71
CA MET A 448 -5.15 27.81 20.13
C MET A 448 -3.87 28.62 20.37
N PHE A 449 -3.68 29.71 19.63
CA PHE A 449 -2.45 30.50 19.61
C PHE A 449 -2.66 32.00 19.78
N GLY A 450 -3.90 32.46 19.87
CA GLY A 450 -4.23 33.87 20.19
C GLY A 450 -3.64 34.20 21.54
N ALA A 451 -2.83 35.25 21.63
CA ALA A 451 -2.39 35.80 22.90
C ALA A 451 -3.61 36.20 23.70
N GLY A 452 -3.72 35.67 24.95
CA GLY A 452 -4.68 36.11 25.92
C GLY A 452 -4.48 37.58 26.29
#